data_23ac9e20e5d32e6c47218255bb90d553
#
_entry.id   23ac9e20e5d32e6c47218255bb90d553
#
_cell.length_a   1.000
_cell.length_b   1.000
_cell.length_c   1.000
_cell.angle_alpha   90.00
_cell.angle_beta   90.00
_cell.angle_gamma   90.00
#
_symmetry.space_group_name_H-M   'P 1'
#
loop_
_entity.id
_entity.type
_entity.pdbx_description
1 polymer ?
#
loop_
_entity_poly.entity_id
_entity_poly.type
_entity_poly.pdbx_seq_one_letter_code
_entity_poly.pdbx_strand_id
1 'polypeptide(L)'
;YRLSLDENKSLDGSDTTQTVGVGVPVYFYFKLNSVKLVDKSQLANLDEIVKIAKEKDLTIHISGAADSATGTNGVNRHLSKERARYIGKLLIKKGISKERLKAVSLGGISQFSPKEANRFTLVLLTK
;
A
#
# COMPACT_ATOMS: atom_id res chain seq x y z
N TYR A 1 -9.36 -3.95 3.85
CA TYR A 1 -10.57 -4.41 4.05
C TYR A 1 -10.55 -5.81 4.56
N ARG A 2 -9.63 -6.33 4.91
CA ARG A 2 -9.69 -7.45 5.43
C ARG A 2 -10.13 -7.33 6.70
N LEU A 3 -10.13 -6.46 7.08
CA LEU A 3 -10.55 -6.30 8.14
C LEU A 3 -11.63 -6.68 8.46
N SER A 4 -12.13 -7.10 7.75
CA SER A 4 -13.27 -7.39 8.05
C SER A 4 -13.33 -8.23 9.11
N LEU A 5 -12.59 -8.64 9.37
CA LEU A 5 -12.75 -9.31 10.27
C LEU A 5 -12.52 -8.84 11.36
N ASP A 6 -11.98 -8.40 11.39
CA ASP A 6 -11.76 -7.94 12.47
C ASP A 6 -12.39 -6.98 12.71
N GLU A 7 -12.98 -6.85 12.25
CA GLU A 7 -13.58 -5.91 12.34
C GLU A 7 -13.96 -5.56 13.46
N ASN A 8 -13.96 -6.06 14.13
CA ASN A 8 -14.44 -5.76 15.17
C ASN A 8 -13.61 -4.99 15.90
N LYS A 9 -12.54 -5.16 15.99
CA LYS A 9 -11.81 -4.45 16.67
C LYS A 9 -11.87 -3.25 16.29
N SER A 10 -11.92 -3.08 15.37
CA SER A 10 -11.91 -1.90 14.94
C SER A 10 -13.07 -1.36 15.05
N LEU A 11 -13.75 -1.62 15.95
CA LEU A 11 -14.89 -1.13 15.99
C LEU A 11 -14.78 0.24 16.14
N ASP A 12 -13.83 0.79 16.74
CA ASP A 12 -13.78 2.17 16.79
C ASP A 12 -13.45 2.59 15.40
N GLY A 13 -13.21 1.71 14.51
CA GLY A 13 -13.10 2.04 13.13
C GLY A 13 -11.99 3.00 12.80
N SER A 14 -11.32 3.53 13.74
CA SER A 14 -10.33 4.52 13.43
C SER A 14 -8.93 3.96 13.49
N ASP A 15 -8.76 2.73 13.86
CA ASP A 15 -7.42 2.17 13.96
C ASP A 15 -6.95 1.71 12.59
N THR A 16 -5.94 2.36 12.05
CA THR A 16 -5.37 1.97 10.77
C THR A 16 -4.03 1.27 10.93
N THR A 17 -3.66 0.91 12.17
CA THR A 17 -2.40 0.24 12.41
C THR A 17 -2.45 -1.18 11.87
N GLN A 18 -1.43 -1.57 11.15
CA GLN A 18 -1.30 -2.91 10.62
C GLN A 18 -0.03 -3.53 11.18
N THR A 19 -0.01 -4.85 11.27
CA THR A 19 1.18 -5.55 11.70
C THR A 19 2.25 -5.41 10.61
N VAL A 20 3.45 -5.02 10.99
CA VAL A 20 4.55 -4.88 10.06
C VAL A 20 5.61 -5.90 10.41
N GLY A 21 6.07 -6.65 9.42
CA GLY A 21 7.11 -7.65 9.62
C GLY A 21 7.52 -8.27 8.30
N VAL A 22 8.52 -9.15 8.34
CA VAL A 22 9.01 -9.81 7.15
C VAL A 22 7.91 -10.72 6.61
N GLY A 23 7.57 -10.55 5.34
CA GLY A 23 6.56 -11.37 4.69
C GLY A 23 5.12 -11.00 5.04
N VAL A 24 4.91 -9.92 5.78
CA VAL A 24 3.56 -9.49 6.16
C VAL A 24 3.14 -8.32 5.29
N PRO A 25 2.10 -8.46 4.47
CA PRO A 25 1.70 -7.36 3.58
C PRO A 25 1.08 -6.20 4.34
N VAL A 26 1.44 -4.99 3.94
CA VAL A 26 0.86 -3.77 4.50
C VAL A 26 0.21 -3.01 3.36
N TYR A 27 -1.08 -2.69 3.50
CA TYR A 27 -1.84 -2.04 2.45
C TYR A 27 -2.07 -0.56 2.77
N PHE A 28 -1.96 0.28 1.74
CA PHE A 28 -2.27 1.69 1.83
C PHE A 28 -3.38 1.95 0.82
N TYR A 29 -4.57 2.32 1.27
CA TYR A 29 -5.73 2.44 0.41
C TYR A 29 -5.94 3.87 -0.07
N PHE A 30 -6.36 4.00 -1.32
CA PHE A 30 -6.53 5.29 -1.98
C PHE A 30 -7.98 5.58 -2.33
N LYS A 31 -8.30 6.86 -2.40
CA LYS A 31 -9.62 7.31 -2.82
C LYS A 31 -9.79 7.09 -4.31
N LEU A 32 -11.04 7.05 -4.77
CA LEU A 32 -11.37 6.84 -6.16
C LEU A 32 -10.59 7.80 -7.06
N ASN A 33 -10.04 7.22 -8.11
CA ASN A 33 -9.39 7.98 -9.17
C ASN A 33 -8.34 8.98 -8.65
N SER A 34 -7.62 8.63 -7.63
CA SER A 34 -6.66 9.56 -7.04
C SER A 34 -5.47 8.85 -6.40
N VAL A 35 -4.48 9.64 -6.02
CA VAL A 35 -3.33 9.18 -5.27
C VAL A 35 -3.41 9.77 -3.87
N LYS A 36 -4.64 10.00 -3.37
CA LYS A 36 -4.85 10.49 -2.03
C LYS A 36 -5.31 9.35 -1.16
N LEU A 37 -4.68 9.17 -0.01
CA LEU A 37 -5.04 8.08 0.90
C LEU A 37 -6.43 8.30 1.47
N VAL A 38 -7.14 7.21 1.66
CA VAL A 38 -8.45 7.25 2.31
C VAL A 38 -8.27 7.76 3.73
N ASP A 39 -7.18 7.36 4.40
CA ASP A 39 -6.92 7.80 5.76
C ASP A 39 -5.42 8.06 5.87
N LYS A 40 -5.04 9.31 6.06
CA LYS A 40 -3.64 9.67 6.13
C LYS A 40 -2.93 9.10 7.34
N SER A 41 -3.67 8.66 8.36
CA SER A 41 -3.02 8.05 9.52
C SER A 41 -2.34 6.73 9.15
N GLN A 42 -2.67 6.14 7.98
CA GLN A 42 -1.98 4.96 7.51
C GLN A 42 -0.49 5.23 7.29
N LEU A 43 -0.10 6.49 7.09
CA LEU A 43 1.30 6.82 6.86
C LEU A 43 2.19 6.49 8.08
N ALA A 44 1.59 6.34 9.26
CA ALA A 44 2.37 5.91 10.42
C ALA A 44 2.97 4.53 10.21
N ASN A 45 2.33 3.69 9.39
CA ASN A 45 2.86 2.36 9.10
C ASN A 45 4.17 2.42 8.32
N LEU A 46 4.42 3.52 7.60
CA LEU A 46 5.67 3.66 6.87
C LEU A 46 6.86 3.80 7.81
N ASP A 47 6.69 4.44 8.95
CA ASP A 47 7.80 4.59 9.90
C ASP A 47 8.21 3.23 10.44
N GLU A 48 7.25 2.35 10.69
CA GLU A 48 7.55 1.02 11.17
C GLU A 48 8.21 0.19 10.06
N ILE A 49 7.76 0.34 8.82
CA ILE A 49 8.37 -0.35 7.68
C ILE A 49 9.83 0.08 7.55
N VAL A 50 10.10 1.39 7.64
CA VAL A 50 11.46 1.91 7.52
C VAL A 50 12.34 1.37 8.63
N LYS A 51 11.83 1.35 9.85
CA LYS A 51 12.58 0.87 10.99
C LYS A 51 13.00 -0.59 10.80
N ILE A 52 12.05 -1.44 10.47
CA ILE A 52 12.30 -2.87 10.31
C ILE A 52 13.21 -3.14 9.12
N ALA A 53 12.97 -2.45 8.01
CA ALA A 53 13.76 -2.65 6.81
C ALA A 53 15.23 -2.29 7.04
N LYS A 54 15.48 -1.22 7.79
CA LYS A 54 16.85 -0.83 8.09
C LYS A 54 17.49 -1.76 9.08
N GLU A 55 16.78 -2.17 10.11
CA GLU A 55 17.34 -3.05 11.14
C GLU A 55 17.74 -4.40 10.57
N LYS A 56 16.95 -4.92 9.65
CA LYS A 56 17.17 -6.25 9.10
C LYS A 56 17.70 -6.25 7.68
N ASP A 57 17.96 -5.08 7.13
CA ASP A 57 18.52 -4.93 5.78
C ASP A 57 17.66 -5.61 4.73
N LEU A 58 16.38 -5.27 4.70
CA LEU A 58 15.40 -5.95 3.87
C LEU A 58 15.17 -5.24 2.54
N THR A 59 14.65 -6.01 1.56
CA THR A 59 14.14 -5.46 0.30
C THR A 59 12.68 -5.11 0.50
N ILE A 60 12.24 -3.99 -0.06
CA ILE A 60 10.87 -3.53 0.04
C ILE A 60 10.21 -3.66 -1.31
N HIS A 61 9.20 -4.53 -1.39
CA HIS A 61 8.43 -4.72 -2.63
C HIS A 61 7.18 -3.86 -2.56
N ILE A 62 6.96 -3.04 -3.57
CA ILE A 62 5.83 -2.11 -3.64
C ILE A 62 5.00 -2.46 -4.85
N SER A 63 3.71 -2.72 -4.65
CA SER A 63 2.80 -3.04 -5.76
C SER A 63 1.63 -2.07 -5.74
N GLY A 64 1.48 -1.28 -6.78
CA GLY A 64 0.35 -0.36 -6.89
C GLY A 64 -0.78 -0.99 -7.68
N ALA A 65 -2.02 -0.73 -7.29
CA ALA A 65 -3.19 -1.29 -7.94
C ALA A 65 -4.32 -0.29 -8.07
N ALA A 66 -5.14 -0.48 -9.08
CA ALA A 66 -6.32 0.32 -9.32
C ALA A 66 -7.53 -0.61 -9.47
N ASP A 67 -8.72 -0.07 -9.26
CA ASP A 67 -9.96 -0.84 -9.32
C ASP A 67 -10.39 -0.96 -10.78
N SER A 68 -10.43 -2.17 -11.32
CA SER A 68 -10.78 -2.39 -12.72
C SER A 68 -12.24 -2.11 -13.02
N ALA A 69 -13.09 -2.00 -12.00
CA ALA A 69 -14.51 -1.71 -12.19
C ALA A 69 -14.73 -0.23 -12.52
N THR A 70 -13.71 0.62 -12.36
CA THR A 70 -13.83 2.04 -12.67
C THR A 70 -12.68 2.47 -13.59
N GLY A 71 -12.95 3.43 -14.43
CA GLY A 71 -11.94 3.96 -15.34
C GLY A 71 -11.64 3.02 -16.51
N THR A 72 -10.67 3.40 -17.30
CA THR A 72 -10.23 2.59 -18.45
C THR A 72 -8.94 1.88 -18.10
N ASN A 73 -8.52 0.95 -18.96
CA ASN A 73 -7.27 0.24 -18.73
C ASN A 73 -6.07 1.20 -18.68
N GLY A 74 -6.06 2.21 -19.53
CA GLY A 74 -4.97 3.18 -19.53
C GLY A 74 -4.92 4.01 -18.25
N VAL A 75 -6.08 4.46 -17.79
CA VAL A 75 -6.16 5.23 -16.55
C VAL A 75 -5.73 4.35 -15.37
N ASN A 76 -6.18 3.11 -15.36
CA ASN A 76 -5.86 2.20 -14.25
C ASN A 76 -4.37 1.85 -14.21
N ARG A 77 -3.74 1.70 -15.38
CA ARG A 77 -2.31 1.47 -15.42
C ARG A 77 -1.58 2.68 -14.86
N HIS A 78 -1.99 3.86 -15.24
CA HIS A 78 -1.35 5.09 -14.76
C HIS A 78 -1.55 5.25 -13.25
N LEU A 79 -2.77 5.03 -12.75
CA LEU A 79 -3.04 5.17 -11.33
C LEU A 79 -2.25 4.17 -10.51
N SER A 80 -2.20 2.91 -10.96
CA SER A 80 -1.48 1.89 -10.19
C SER A 80 0.00 2.23 -10.10
N LYS A 81 0.56 2.77 -11.18
CA LYS A 81 1.94 3.17 -11.20
C LYS A 81 2.18 4.34 -10.25
N GLU A 82 1.30 5.34 -10.29
CA GLU A 82 1.46 6.53 -9.46
C GLU A 82 1.24 6.21 -7.98
N ARG A 83 0.36 5.27 -7.67
CA ARG A 83 0.14 4.84 -6.28
C ARG A 83 1.38 4.15 -5.71
N ALA A 84 2.04 3.31 -6.53
CA ALA A 84 3.30 2.70 -6.09
C ALA A 84 4.38 3.76 -5.94
N ARG A 85 4.45 4.71 -6.88
CA ARG A 85 5.45 5.76 -6.86
C ARG A 85 5.27 6.67 -5.63
N TYR A 86 4.04 6.97 -5.26
CA TYR A 86 3.77 7.83 -4.12
C TYR A 86 4.38 7.24 -2.84
N ILE A 87 4.12 5.97 -2.59
CA ILE A 87 4.65 5.31 -1.40
C ILE A 87 6.17 5.15 -1.50
N GLY A 88 6.67 4.83 -2.70
CA GLY A 88 8.11 4.70 -2.90
C GLY A 88 8.87 6.00 -2.63
N LYS A 89 8.31 7.13 -3.05
CA LYS A 89 8.96 8.41 -2.79
C LYS A 89 8.99 8.73 -1.32
N LEU A 90 7.93 8.40 -0.59
CA LEU A 90 7.90 8.62 0.85
C LEU A 90 8.94 7.77 1.56
N LEU A 91 9.13 6.53 1.13
CA LEU A 91 10.14 5.66 1.71
C LEU A 91 11.54 6.20 1.47
N ILE A 92 11.82 6.68 0.27
CA ILE A 92 13.12 7.27 -0.03
C ILE A 92 13.34 8.50 0.84
N LYS A 93 12.30 9.33 1.00
CA LYS A 93 12.40 10.53 1.80
C LYS A 93 12.71 10.19 3.26
N LYS A 94 12.27 9.04 3.72
CA LYS A 94 12.53 8.58 5.08
C LYS A 94 13.86 7.84 5.23
N GLY A 95 14.66 7.80 4.17
CA GLY A 95 16.01 7.26 4.24
C GLY A 95 16.21 5.88 3.68
N ILE A 96 15.24 5.33 2.96
CA ILE A 96 15.42 4.03 2.33
C ILE A 96 16.17 4.22 1.01
N SER A 97 17.19 3.40 0.80
CA SER A 97 17.97 3.45 -0.43
C SER A 97 17.13 2.96 -1.61
N LYS A 98 17.26 3.61 -2.74
CA LYS A 98 16.53 3.25 -3.93
C LYS A 98 16.79 1.81 -4.35
N GLU A 99 17.98 1.29 -4.11
CA GLU A 99 18.31 -0.09 -4.46
C GLU A 99 17.51 -1.11 -3.65
N ARG A 100 16.95 -0.70 -2.53
CA ARG A 100 16.14 -1.60 -1.72
C ARG A 100 14.69 -1.66 -2.15
N LEU A 101 14.29 -0.81 -3.10
CA LEU A 101 12.91 -0.74 -3.53
C LEU A 101 12.70 -1.50 -4.85
N LYS A 102 11.67 -2.35 -4.87
CA LYS A 102 11.27 -3.06 -6.08
C LYS A 102 9.80 -2.73 -6.29
N ALA A 103 9.50 -1.90 -7.27
CA ALA A 103 8.14 -1.42 -7.51
C ALA A 103 7.54 -2.03 -8.77
N VAL A 104 6.29 -2.44 -8.68
CA VAL A 104 5.55 -2.92 -9.84
C VAL A 104 4.17 -2.29 -9.86
N SER A 105 3.58 -2.22 -11.04
CA SER A 105 2.26 -1.68 -11.26
C SER A 105 1.35 -2.83 -11.67
N LEU A 106 0.30 -3.08 -10.92
CA LEU A 106 -0.62 -4.20 -11.20
C LEU A 106 -1.72 -3.80 -12.18
N GLY A 107 -1.87 -2.52 -12.46
CA GLY A 107 -2.95 -2.04 -13.33
C GLY A 107 -4.29 -2.16 -12.64
N GLY A 108 -5.34 -2.37 -13.41
CA GLY A 108 -6.68 -2.56 -12.86
C GLY A 108 -6.86 -3.99 -12.41
N ILE A 109 -7.32 -4.20 -11.21
CA ILE A 109 -7.57 -5.54 -10.68
C ILE A 109 -8.97 -5.61 -10.09
N SER A 110 -9.45 -6.83 -9.89
CA SER A 110 -10.75 -7.06 -9.27
C SER A 110 -10.69 -8.22 -8.29
N GLN A 111 -9.55 -8.38 -7.63
CA GLN A 111 -9.33 -9.50 -6.74
C GLN A 111 -10.11 -9.44 -5.45
N PHE A 112 -10.45 -8.25 -4.99
CA PHE A 112 -11.06 -8.07 -3.68
C PHE A 112 -12.46 -7.49 -3.76
N SER A 113 -13.24 -7.71 -2.71
CA SER A 113 -14.54 -7.08 -2.52
C SER A 113 -14.54 -6.39 -1.19
N PRO A 114 -15.15 -5.23 -1.08
CA PRO A 114 -15.78 -4.46 -2.16
C PRO A 114 -14.76 -3.91 -3.14
N LYS A 115 -15.19 -3.32 -4.24
CA LYS A 115 -14.27 -2.87 -5.27
C LYS A 115 -13.27 -1.85 -4.77
N GLU A 116 -13.62 -1.08 -3.75
CA GLU A 116 -12.73 -0.09 -3.15
C GLU A 116 -11.47 -0.74 -2.56
N ALA A 117 -11.53 -2.02 -2.22
CA ALA A 117 -10.39 -2.74 -1.68
C ALA A 117 -9.31 -3.01 -2.73
N ASN A 118 -9.57 -2.66 -4.00
CA ASN A 118 -8.57 -2.83 -5.07
C ASN A 118 -7.79 -1.54 -5.35
N ARG A 119 -8.03 -0.47 -4.57
CA ARG A 119 -7.37 0.82 -4.76
C ARG A 119 -6.26 0.96 -3.73
N PHE A 120 -5.11 0.35 -3.99
CA PHE A 120 -4.09 0.28 -2.95
C PHE A 120 -2.65 0.33 -3.47
N THR A 121 -1.73 0.53 -2.54
CA THR A 121 -0.34 0.17 -2.71
C THR A 121 -0.03 -0.85 -1.62
N LEU A 122 0.50 -1.99 -2.04
CA LEU A 122 0.88 -3.05 -1.13
C LEU A 122 2.37 -2.98 -0.90
N VAL A 123 2.80 -3.05 0.35
CA VAL A 123 4.22 -3.08 0.70
C VAL A 123 4.52 -4.40 1.38
N LEU A 124 5.55 -5.09 0.89
CA LEU A 124 5.95 -6.38 1.43
C LEU A 124 7.46 -6.38 1.65
N LEU A 125 7.90 -6.76 2.83
CA LEU A 125 9.33 -6.82 3.18
C LEU A 125 9.85 -8.24 3.03
N THR A 126 10.99 -8.39 2.35
CA THR A 126 11.62 -9.69 2.19
C THR A 126 13.13 -9.58 2.39
N LYS A 127 13.74 -10.71 2.65
CA LYS A 127 15.20 -10.75 2.78
C LYS A 127 15.89 -10.77 1.44
#